data_121ab33a8a699d3a966cda339a3c2a7d
#
_entry.id   121ab33a8a699d3a966cda339a3c2a7d
#
_cell.length_a   1.000
_cell.length_b   1.000
_cell.length_c   1.000
_cell.angle_alpha   90.00
_cell.angle_beta   90.00
_cell.angle_gamma   90.00
#
_symmetry.space_group_name_H-M   'P 1'
#
loop_
_entity.id
_entity.type
_entity.pdbx_description
1 polymer ?
#
loop_
_entity_poly.entity_id
_entity_poly.type
_entity_poly.pdbx_seq_one_letter_code
_entity_poly.pdbx_strand_id
1 'polypeptide(L)'
;HFHGVSKFNVKTGQQVKSVSKIPSYTKVFSDTLIQHAKKDSKIVAITAAMPDGTGLGNFGKEFPERTFDVGIAEQHAVTFAAGLATENYKPYAAIYSTFLQRAYDQVVHDVAIQSLPVRFAIDRAGLVGADGSTHAGSFDITYLSTLPNFVLMAPSDEAELVKMINTSIEINDRPSAFRYP
;
A
#
# COMPACT_ATOMS: atom_id res chain seq x y z
N HIS A 1 -8.63 9.39 -17.76
CA HIS A 1 -7.76 9.20 -18.95
C HIS A 1 -6.72 10.31 -19.14
N PHE A 2 -6.92 11.48 -18.55
CA PHE A 2 -6.04 12.65 -18.77
C PHE A 2 -5.29 13.10 -17.51
N HIS A 3 -5.42 12.39 -16.43
CA HIS A 3 -4.65 12.63 -15.21
C HIS A 3 -3.33 11.88 -15.30
N GLY A 4 -2.22 12.57 -15.41
CA GLY A 4 -0.90 11.96 -15.55
C GLY A 4 -0.65 11.33 -16.94
N VAL A 5 -0.79 12.10 -18.01
CA VAL A 5 -0.58 11.64 -19.38
C VAL A 5 0.90 11.37 -19.66
N SER A 6 1.22 10.16 -20.11
CA SER A 6 2.58 9.82 -20.56
C SER A 6 2.97 10.58 -21.83
N LYS A 7 4.27 10.61 -22.16
CA LYS A 7 4.75 11.22 -23.42
C LYS A 7 3.99 10.63 -24.60
N PHE A 8 3.53 11.45 -25.52
CA PHE A 8 2.75 11.05 -26.69
C PHE A 8 3.24 11.74 -27.96
N ASN A 9 2.94 11.13 -29.10
CA ASN A 9 3.18 11.74 -30.39
C ASN A 9 2.14 12.85 -30.63
N VAL A 10 2.59 14.09 -30.81
CA VAL A 10 1.73 15.27 -30.94
C VAL A 10 0.80 15.19 -32.17
N LYS A 11 1.23 14.51 -33.27
CA LYS A 11 0.45 14.40 -34.49
C LYS A 11 -0.63 13.29 -34.43
N THR A 12 -0.33 12.19 -33.72
CA THR A 12 -1.19 11.00 -33.74
C THR A 12 -1.94 10.77 -32.41
N GLY A 13 -1.54 11.46 -31.33
CA GLY A 13 -2.06 11.23 -29.99
C GLY A 13 -1.61 9.89 -29.35
N GLN A 14 -0.81 9.09 -30.06
CA GLN A 14 -0.34 7.81 -29.54
C GLN A 14 0.63 7.99 -28.40
N GLN A 15 0.34 7.35 -27.26
CA GLN A 15 1.22 7.36 -26.09
C GLN A 15 2.45 6.47 -26.30
N VAL A 16 3.61 6.97 -25.91
CA VAL A 16 4.85 6.20 -25.88
C VAL A 16 4.90 5.42 -24.57
N LYS A 17 4.65 4.11 -24.64
CA LYS A 17 4.83 3.22 -23.50
C LYS A 17 6.30 2.83 -23.39
N SER A 18 6.97 3.25 -22.33
CA SER A 18 8.28 2.68 -21.97
C SER A 18 8.06 1.29 -21.38
N VAL A 19 8.62 0.27 -22.01
CA VAL A 19 8.63 -1.08 -21.43
C VAL A 19 9.88 -1.20 -20.56
N SER A 20 9.70 -1.11 -19.25
CA SER A 20 10.77 -1.48 -18.32
C SER A 20 10.90 -3.01 -18.29
N LYS A 21 12.13 -3.51 -18.31
CA LYS A 21 12.42 -4.94 -18.10
C LYS A 21 12.36 -5.35 -16.63
N ILE A 22 12.45 -4.37 -15.73
CA ILE A 22 12.41 -4.57 -14.28
C ILE A 22 10.98 -4.26 -13.82
N PRO A 23 10.31 -5.13 -13.06
CA PRO A 23 8.98 -4.84 -12.52
C PRO A 23 9.06 -3.66 -11.54
N SER A 24 8.02 -2.83 -11.48
CA SER A 24 7.92 -1.83 -10.41
C SER A 24 7.68 -2.49 -9.06
N TYR A 25 8.07 -1.82 -7.98
CA TYR A 25 7.78 -2.27 -6.62
C TYR A 25 6.28 -2.51 -6.40
N THR A 26 5.43 -1.60 -6.90
CA THR A 26 3.96 -1.76 -6.90
C THR A 26 3.51 -3.08 -7.53
N LYS A 27 4.12 -3.45 -8.67
CA LYS A 27 3.80 -4.73 -9.33
C LYS A 27 4.26 -5.92 -8.49
N VAL A 28 5.46 -5.86 -7.92
CA VAL A 28 6.00 -6.91 -7.04
C VAL A 28 5.12 -7.09 -5.82
N PHE A 29 4.68 -6.00 -5.19
CA PHE A 29 3.72 -6.03 -4.08
C PHE A 29 2.42 -6.73 -4.49
N SER A 30 1.79 -6.26 -5.56
CA SER A 30 0.51 -6.79 -6.04
C SER A 30 0.59 -8.28 -6.35
N ASP A 31 1.59 -8.69 -7.13
CA ASP A 31 1.76 -10.11 -7.54
C ASP A 31 2.02 -11.01 -6.31
N THR A 32 2.84 -10.55 -5.37
CA THR A 32 3.14 -11.31 -4.15
C THR A 32 1.91 -11.44 -3.26
N LEU A 33 1.16 -10.36 -3.07
CA LEU A 33 -0.06 -10.38 -2.25
C LEU A 33 -1.11 -11.31 -2.86
N ILE A 34 -1.29 -11.31 -4.18
CA ILE A 34 -2.18 -12.22 -4.91
C ILE A 34 -1.80 -13.68 -4.66
N GLN A 35 -0.50 -14.01 -4.73
CA GLN A 35 -0.02 -15.37 -4.49
C GLN A 35 -0.37 -15.87 -3.07
N HIS A 36 -0.25 -15.00 -2.07
CA HIS A 36 -0.61 -15.33 -0.70
C HIS A 36 -2.14 -15.41 -0.50
N ALA A 37 -2.89 -14.50 -1.10
CA ALA A 37 -4.34 -14.47 -1.00
C ALA A 37 -5.02 -15.68 -1.65
N LYS A 38 -4.35 -16.36 -2.62
CA LYS A 38 -4.78 -17.66 -3.15
C LYS A 38 -4.70 -18.78 -2.12
N LYS A 39 -3.83 -18.64 -1.11
CA LYS A 39 -3.61 -19.65 -0.06
C LYS A 39 -4.29 -19.29 1.25
N ASP A 40 -4.54 -18.01 1.49
CA ASP A 40 -5.13 -17.50 2.74
C ASP A 40 -6.31 -16.58 2.42
N SER A 41 -7.52 -17.06 2.68
CA SER A 41 -8.76 -16.32 2.46
C SER A 41 -8.97 -15.14 3.42
N LYS A 42 -8.18 -15.05 4.49
CA LYS A 42 -8.24 -13.94 5.45
C LYS A 42 -7.56 -12.67 4.94
N ILE A 43 -6.73 -12.77 3.90
CA ILE A 43 -6.08 -11.60 3.30
C ILE A 43 -7.11 -10.78 2.54
N VAL A 44 -7.24 -9.52 2.93
CA VAL A 44 -8.10 -8.51 2.29
C VAL A 44 -7.28 -7.26 1.98
N ALA A 45 -7.67 -6.53 0.95
CA ALA A 45 -6.93 -5.37 0.47
C ALA A 45 -7.81 -4.12 0.45
N ILE A 46 -7.26 -3.02 0.93
CA ILE A 46 -7.95 -1.74 1.07
C ILE A 46 -7.11 -0.65 0.39
N THR A 47 -7.75 0.19 -0.40
CA THR A 47 -7.13 1.39 -0.98
C THR A 47 -8.03 2.60 -0.81
N ALA A 48 -7.48 3.78 -0.95
CA ALA A 48 -8.20 5.05 -0.88
C ALA A 48 -8.15 5.75 -2.26
N ALA A 49 -9.05 5.38 -3.16
CA ALA A 49 -9.18 5.89 -4.54
C ALA A 49 -7.94 5.66 -5.44
N MET A 50 -7.05 4.73 -5.09
CA MET A 50 -5.81 4.50 -5.82
C MET A 50 -5.60 3.02 -6.22
N PRO A 51 -6.61 2.32 -6.78
CA PRO A 51 -6.49 0.88 -7.07
C PRO A 51 -5.38 0.58 -8.09
N ASP A 52 -5.25 1.38 -9.13
CA ASP A 52 -4.20 1.19 -10.13
C ASP A 52 -2.82 1.61 -9.61
N GLY A 53 -2.75 2.75 -8.92
CA GLY A 53 -1.52 3.30 -8.37
C GLY A 53 -0.87 2.43 -7.30
N THR A 54 -1.65 1.69 -6.54
CA THR A 54 -1.19 0.75 -5.51
C THR A 54 -1.12 -0.71 -6.00
N GLY A 55 -1.48 -0.97 -7.26
CA GLY A 55 -1.52 -2.31 -7.85
C GLY A 55 -2.71 -3.16 -7.41
N LEU A 56 -3.59 -2.65 -6.54
CA LEU A 56 -4.76 -3.40 -6.05
C LEU A 56 -5.85 -3.59 -7.11
N GLY A 57 -5.81 -2.87 -8.24
CA GLY A 57 -6.68 -3.15 -9.37
C GLY A 57 -6.54 -4.58 -9.92
N ASN A 58 -5.34 -5.18 -9.85
CA ASN A 58 -5.13 -6.58 -10.22
C ASN A 58 -5.61 -7.53 -9.14
N PHE A 59 -5.38 -7.21 -7.88
CA PHE A 59 -5.90 -7.98 -6.74
C PHE A 59 -7.45 -8.02 -6.79
N GLY A 60 -8.11 -6.90 -7.08
CA GLY A 60 -9.56 -6.81 -7.16
C GLY A 60 -10.19 -7.59 -8.31
N LYS A 61 -9.46 -7.81 -9.43
CA LYS A 61 -9.91 -8.70 -10.51
C LYS A 61 -9.96 -10.16 -10.08
N GLU A 62 -9.01 -10.59 -9.24
CA GLU A 62 -8.93 -11.97 -8.72
C GLU A 62 -9.86 -12.18 -7.51
N PHE A 63 -9.98 -11.15 -6.65
CA PHE A 63 -10.68 -11.23 -5.37
C PHE A 63 -11.61 -10.03 -5.14
N PRO A 64 -12.68 -9.86 -5.94
CA PRO A 64 -13.56 -8.70 -5.83
C PRO A 64 -14.20 -8.54 -4.43
N GLU A 65 -14.58 -9.66 -3.79
CA GLU A 65 -15.20 -9.66 -2.46
C GLU A 65 -14.21 -9.37 -1.30
N ARG A 66 -12.93 -9.25 -1.61
CA ARG A 66 -11.85 -9.01 -0.64
C ARG A 66 -11.06 -7.75 -0.94
N THR A 67 -11.61 -6.91 -1.83
CA THR A 67 -10.99 -5.65 -2.25
C THR A 67 -11.95 -4.50 -1.93
N PHE A 68 -11.45 -3.51 -1.22
CA PHE A 68 -12.23 -2.37 -0.78
C PHE A 68 -11.56 -1.07 -1.21
N ASP A 69 -12.26 -0.30 -2.03
CA ASP A 69 -11.88 1.08 -2.34
C ASP A 69 -12.81 2.01 -1.57
N VAL A 70 -12.27 2.73 -0.62
CA VAL A 70 -13.04 3.62 0.26
C VAL A 70 -13.17 5.04 -0.28
N GLY A 71 -12.74 5.29 -1.51
CA GLY A 71 -12.65 6.64 -2.05
C GLY A 71 -11.49 7.42 -1.43
N ILE A 72 -11.49 8.75 -1.60
CA ILE A 72 -10.44 9.62 -1.00
C ILE A 72 -10.74 9.80 0.49
N ALA A 73 -10.54 8.74 1.26
CA ALA A 73 -10.87 8.67 2.69
C ALA A 73 -9.87 7.80 3.45
N GLU A 74 -8.61 8.23 3.52
CA GLU A 74 -7.52 7.48 4.14
C GLU A 74 -7.78 7.18 5.63
N GLN A 75 -8.41 8.10 6.36
CA GLN A 75 -8.83 7.87 7.75
C GLN A 75 -9.79 6.68 7.84
N HIS A 76 -10.80 6.65 6.96
CA HIS A 76 -11.74 5.54 6.91
C HIS A 76 -11.05 4.22 6.54
N ALA A 77 -10.11 4.24 5.60
CA ALA A 77 -9.32 3.06 5.20
C ALA A 77 -8.63 2.43 6.41
N VAL A 78 -8.01 3.25 7.26
CA VAL A 78 -7.27 2.77 8.44
C VAL A 78 -8.22 2.24 9.51
N THR A 79 -9.29 2.97 9.86
CA THR A 79 -10.28 2.52 10.84
C THR A 79 -10.98 1.24 10.38
N PHE A 80 -11.32 1.15 9.09
CA PHE A 80 -11.93 -0.05 8.51
C PHE A 80 -10.96 -1.25 8.55
N ALA A 81 -9.68 -1.04 8.24
CA ALA A 81 -8.64 -2.06 8.38
C ALA A 81 -8.53 -2.54 9.85
N ALA A 82 -8.57 -1.62 10.81
CA ALA A 82 -8.55 -1.97 12.23
C ALA A 82 -9.74 -2.86 12.61
N GLY A 83 -10.95 -2.51 12.18
CA GLY A 83 -12.15 -3.32 12.39
C GLY A 83 -12.04 -4.72 11.78
N LEU A 84 -11.51 -4.86 10.58
CA LEU A 84 -11.27 -6.17 9.96
C LEU A 84 -10.24 -6.99 10.73
N ALA A 85 -9.20 -6.35 11.28
CA ALA A 85 -8.18 -7.02 12.07
C ALA A 85 -8.75 -7.60 13.37
N THR A 86 -9.76 -6.96 14.01
CA THR A 86 -10.45 -7.50 15.21
C THR A 86 -11.22 -8.78 14.92
N GLU A 87 -11.63 -8.99 13.66
CA GLU A 87 -12.33 -10.19 13.20
C GLU A 87 -11.37 -11.24 12.61
N ASN A 88 -10.08 -11.15 12.93
CA ASN A 88 -9.02 -12.07 12.47
C ASN A 88 -8.84 -12.10 10.94
N TYR A 89 -9.20 -11.04 10.23
CA TYR A 89 -8.74 -10.83 8.88
C TYR A 89 -7.30 -10.31 8.87
N LYS A 90 -6.66 -10.42 7.73
CA LYS A 90 -5.31 -9.89 7.47
C LYS A 90 -5.41 -8.70 6.50
N PRO A 91 -5.82 -7.52 6.99
CA PRO A 91 -6.00 -6.35 6.13
C PRO A 91 -4.67 -5.77 5.69
N TYR A 92 -4.56 -5.51 4.39
CA TYR A 92 -3.50 -4.73 3.76
C TYR A 92 -4.06 -3.39 3.33
N ALA A 93 -3.68 -2.33 4.03
CA ALA A 93 -4.00 -0.96 3.65
C ALA A 93 -2.89 -0.42 2.74
N ALA A 94 -3.16 -0.38 1.43
CA ALA A 94 -2.22 0.11 0.43
C ALA A 94 -2.51 1.58 0.13
N ILE A 95 -1.65 2.46 0.64
CA ILE A 95 -1.81 3.91 0.61
C ILE A 95 -0.46 4.55 0.31
N TYR A 96 -0.44 5.63 -0.50
CA TYR A 96 0.77 6.39 -0.74
C TYR A 96 1.29 7.03 0.54
N SER A 97 2.61 7.07 0.70
CA SER A 97 3.26 7.64 1.88
C SER A 97 2.75 9.04 2.23
N THR A 98 2.66 9.93 1.25
CA THR A 98 2.17 11.30 1.47
C THR A 98 0.70 11.34 1.91
N PHE A 99 -0.15 10.42 1.42
CA PHE A 99 -1.58 10.41 1.76
C PHE A 99 -1.87 9.76 3.10
N LEU A 100 -1.02 8.82 3.55
CA LEU A 100 -1.16 8.20 4.86
C LEU A 100 -1.04 9.20 6.01
N GLN A 101 -0.37 10.33 5.81
CA GLN A 101 -0.29 11.43 6.79
C GLN A 101 -1.68 11.89 7.25
N ARG A 102 -2.68 11.88 6.35
CA ARG A 102 -4.06 12.27 6.67
C ARG A 102 -4.71 11.34 7.68
N ALA A 103 -4.27 10.10 7.78
CA ALA A 103 -4.82 9.08 8.67
C ALA A 103 -3.94 8.81 9.89
N TYR A 104 -3.01 9.68 10.22
CA TYR A 104 -2.07 9.45 11.32
C TYR A 104 -2.78 9.23 12.66
N ASP A 105 -3.81 10.01 12.95
CA ASP A 105 -4.61 9.85 14.18
C ASP A 105 -5.23 8.44 14.27
N GLN A 106 -5.79 7.93 13.18
CA GLN A 106 -6.36 6.58 13.12
C GLN A 106 -5.30 5.49 13.23
N VAL A 107 -4.11 5.72 12.67
CA VAL A 107 -2.97 4.79 12.87
C VAL A 107 -2.60 4.73 14.35
N VAL A 108 -2.61 5.85 15.05
CA VAL A 108 -2.32 5.89 16.51
C VAL A 108 -3.42 5.21 17.31
N HIS A 109 -4.65 5.72 17.22
CA HIS A 109 -5.75 5.33 18.13
C HIS A 109 -6.41 4.01 17.75
N ASP A 110 -6.67 3.80 16.46
CA ASP A 110 -7.44 2.63 16.03
C ASP A 110 -6.54 1.41 15.82
N VAL A 111 -5.24 1.59 15.61
CA VAL A 111 -4.32 0.51 15.27
C VAL A 111 -3.22 0.32 16.32
N ALA A 112 -2.32 1.32 16.50
CA ALA A 112 -1.09 1.13 17.26
C ALA A 112 -1.34 0.94 18.77
N ILE A 113 -2.18 1.78 19.39
CA ILE A 113 -2.50 1.68 20.82
C ILE A 113 -3.16 0.34 21.14
N GLN A 114 -3.96 -0.19 20.21
CA GLN A 114 -4.67 -1.45 20.37
C GLN A 114 -3.82 -2.67 19.91
N SER A 115 -2.62 -2.44 19.39
CA SER A 115 -1.74 -3.48 18.83
C SER A 115 -2.43 -4.35 17.77
N LEU A 116 -3.33 -3.78 16.96
CA LEU A 116 -4.05 -4.52 15.92
C LEU A 116 -3.14 -4.84 14.73
N PRO A 117 -3.18 -6.06 14.20
CA PRO A 117 -2.28 -6.52 13.14
C PRO A 117 -2.72 -6.02 11.75
N VAL A 118 -2.82 -4.71 11.58
CA VAL A 118 -3.00 -4.06 10.29
C VAL A 118 -1.65 -4.00 9.57
N ARG A 119 -1.66 -4.28 8.27
CA ARG A 119 -0.48 -4.26 7.42
C ARG A 119 -0.57 -3.09 6.46
N PHE A 120 0.36 -2.15 6.59
CA PHE A 120 0.43 -0.97 5.73
C PHE A 120 1.42 -1.22 4.59
N ALA A 121 0.93 -1.24 3.36
CA ALA A 121 1.74 -1.23 2.16
C ALA A 121 1.87 0.23 1.70
N ILE A 122 3.01 0.85 2.01
CA ILE A 122 3.23 2.28 1.80
C ILE A 122 3.95 2.48 0.48
N ASP A 123 3.18 2.81 -0.55
CA ASP A 123 3.70 3.07 -1.90
C ASP A 123 4.18 4.53 -2.03
N ARG A 124 5.00 4.82 -3.01
CA ARG A 124 5.59 6.17 -3.25
C ARG A 124 6.32 6.71 -2.03
N ALA A 125 7.05 5.87 -1.31
CA ALA A 125 7.86 6.29 -0.18
C ALA A 125 9.21 6.85 -0.64
N GLY A 126 9.65 7.93 -0.02
CA GLY A 126 10.87 8.64 -0.38
C GLY A 126 10.65 9.72 -1.44
N LEU A 127 11.73 10.15 -2.08
CA LEU A 127 11.72 11.20 -3.12
C LEU A 127 11.40 10.58 -4.49
N VAL A 128 10.14 10.26 -4.70
CA VAL A 128 9.62 9.69 -5.96
C VAL A 128 9.23 10.84 -6.91
N GLY A 129 10.14 11.30 -7.71
CA GLY A 129 10.08 12.58 -8.39
C GLY A 129 9.01 12.78 -9.46
N ALA A 130 8.38 11.74 -10.00
CA ALA A 130 7.49 11.85 -11.15
C ALA A 130 6.23 12.69 -10.87
N ASP A 131 5.67 12.58 -9.66
CA ASP A 131 4.43 13.26 -9.25
C ASP A 131 4.67 14.62 -8.55
N GLY A 132 5.92 15.01 -8.35
CA GLY A 132 6.31 16.29 -7.77
C GLY A 132 6.29 16.33 -6.23
N SER A 133 6.48 17.54 -5.68
CA SER A 133 6.71 17.77 -4.25
C SER A 133 5.55 17.34 -3.35
N THR A 134 4.32 17.42 -3.85
CA THR A 134 3.11 17.04 -3.09
C THR A 134 3.00 15.54 -2.85
N HIS A 135 3.75 14.73 -3.59
CA HIS A 135 3.76 13.27 -3.49
C HIS A 135 5.04 12.73 -2.84
N ALA A 136 5.94 13.60 -2.38
CA ALA A 136 7.16 13.18 -1.71
C ALA A 136 6.85 12.47 -0.39
N GLY A 137 7.24 11.19 -0.29
CA GLY A 137 7.01 10.31 0.86
C GLY A 137 8.12 10.43 1.91
N SER A 138 8.28 11.61 2.52
CA SER A 138 9.44 11.92 3.35
C SER A 138 9.22 11.72 4.86
N PHE A 139 7.98 11.54 5.33
CA PHE A 139 7.67 11.64 6.75
C PHE A 139 7.19 10.33 7.41
N ASP A 140 6.84 9.31 6.63
CA ASP A 140 6.30 8.05 7.11
C ASP A 140 7.20 7.35 8.13
N ILE A 141 8.50 7.28 7.91
CA ILE A 141 9.44 6.69 8.87
C ILE A 141 9.35 7.44 10.21
N THR A 142 9.38 8.78 10.16
CA THR A 142 9.43 9.59 11.37
C THR A 142 8.19 9.36 12.25
N TYR A 143 6.99 9.49 11.68
CA TYR A 143 5.79 9.38 12.52
C TYR A 143 5.41 7.94 12.87
N LEU A 144 5.71 6.95 12.02
CA LEU A 144 5.43 5.54 12.34
C LEU A 144 6.41 4.97 13.36
N SER A 145 7.69 5.37 13.31
CA SER A 145 8.69 4.86 14.26
C SER A 145 8.50 5.37 15.69
N THR A 146 7.68 6.39 15.91
CA THR A 146 7.33 6.86 17.27
C THR A 146 6.25 6.01 17.94
N LEU A 147 5.57 5.15 17.20
CA LEU A 147 4.44 4.38 17.70
C LEU A 147 4.89 3.08 18.38
N PRO A 148 4.24 2.71 19.49
CA PRO A 148 4.61 1.48 20.21
C PRO A 148 4.29 0.23 19.39
N ASN A 149 5.12 -0.78 19.53
CA ASN A 149 4.95 -2.11 18.93
C ASN A 149 4.85 -2.13 17.40
N PHE A 150 5.14 -1.04 16.72
CA PHE A 150 5.03 -0.92 15.27
C PHE A 150 6.29 -1.51 14.57
N VAL A 151 6.08 -2.47 13.68
CA VAL A 151 7.17 -3.03 12.85
C VAL A 151 7.24 -2.25 11.54
N LEU A 152 8.33 -1.51 11.34
CA LEU A 152 8.54 -0.71 10.13
C LEU A 152 9.70 -1.27 9.32
N MET A 153 9.44 -1.56 8.03
CA MET A 153 10.39 -2.20 7.12
C MET A 153 10.58 -1.36 5.85
N ALA A 154 11.81 -1.36 5.32
CA ALA A 154 12.15 -0.67 4.08
C ALA A 154 13.07 -1.55 3.24
N PRO A 155 12.61 -2.13 2.12
CA PRO A 155 13.41 -3.02 1.28
C PRO A 155 14.48 -2.24 0.51
N SER A 156 15.62 -2.85 0.32
CA SER A 156 16.70 -2.34 -0.54
C SER A 156 16.48 -2.67 -2.02
N ASP A 157 15.70 -3.71 -2.29
CA ASP A 157 15.39 -4.18 -3.64
C ASP A 157 14.03 -4.92 -3.68
N GLU A 158 13.60 -5.33 -4.88
CA GLU A 158 12.33 -6.02 -5.10
C GLU A 158 12.29 -7.42 -4.46
N ALA A 159 13.44 -8.10 -4.38
CA ALA A 159 13.53 -9.41 -3.76
C ALA A 159 13.36 -9.32 -2.23
N GLU A 160 13.89 -8.27 -1.64
CA GLU A 160 13.72 -8.00 -0.22
C GLU A 160 12.28 -7.57 0.09
N LEU A 161 11.62 -6.82 -0.80
CA LEU A 161 10.19 -6.50 -0.66
C LEU A 161 9.34 -7.78 -0.56
N VAL A 162 9.61 -8.79 -1.40
CA VAL A 162 8.91 -10.09 -1.31
C VAL A 162 9.09 -10.71 0.08
N LYS A 163 10.31 -10.68 0.63
CA LYS A 163 10.58 -11.22 1.98
C LYS A 163 9.85 -10.44 3.06
N MET A 164 9.78 -9.12 2.94
CA MET A 164 9.06 -8.27 3.89
C MET A 164 7.55 -8.50 3.86
N ILE A 165 6.96 -8.71 2.68
CA ILE A 165 5.56 -9.10 2.55
C ILE A 165 5.34 -10.46 3.23
N ASN A 166 6.20 -11.45 2.99
CA ASN A 166 6.14 -12.75 3.65
C ASN A 166 6.21 -12.61 5.18
N THR A 167 7.12 -11.78 5.68
CA THR A 167 7.24 -11.50 7.12
C THR A 167 5.97 -10.84 7.66
N SER A 168 5.39 -9.88 6.93
CA SER A 168 4.19 -9.17 7.38
C SER A 168 2.96 -10.09 7.54
N ILE A 169 2.88 -11.17 6.75
CA ILE A 169 1.79 -12.15 6.84
C ILE A 169 1.83 -12.90 8.18
N GLU A 170 3.03 -13.14 8.70
CA GLU A 170 3.24 -13.86 9.96
C GLU A 170 3.07 -12.98 11.20
N ILE A 171 3.12 -11.65 11.06
CA ILE A 171 2.89 -10.72 12.17
C ILE A 171 1.38 -10.61 12.43
N ASN A 172 0.90 -11.26 13.50
CA ASN A 172 -0.51 -11.34 13.84
C ASN A 172 -0.86 -10.74 15.22
N ASP A 173 0.09 -10.08 15.88
CA ASP A 173 -0.04 -9.54 17.24
C ASP A 173 0.20 -8.02 17.32
N ARG A 174 0.57 -7.38 16.21
CA ARG A 174 0.92 -5.96 16.17
C ARG A 174 0.88 -5.39 14.76
N PRO A 175 0.82 -4.06 14.59
CA PRO A 175 0.85 -3.45 13.28
C PRO A 175 2.23 -3.57 12.61
N SER A 176 2.20 -3.66 11.30
CA SER A 176 3.41 -3.65 10.49
C SER A 176 3.26 -2.78 9.25
N ALA A 177 4.35 -2.20 8.80
CA ALA A 177 4.42 -1.46 7.56
C ALA A 177 5.67 -1.85 6.77
N PHE A 178 5.56 -1.87 5.46
CA PHE A 178 6.69 -1.90 4.54
C PHE A 178 6.51 -0.78 3.51
N ARG A 179 7.59 -0.02 3.31
CA ARG A 179 7.58 1.17 2.49
C ARG A 179 8.49 1.02 1.27
N TYR A 180 8.02 1.43 0.10
CA TYR A 180 8.77 1.27 -1.17
C TYR A 180 8.48 2.45 -2.12
N PRO A 181 9.43 2.76 -3.06
CA PRO A 181 9.28 3.86 -4.01
C PRO A 181 8.29 3.59 -5.13
#